data_b707911664847db8d9d580bbed6915c3
#
_entry.id   b707911664847db8d9d580bbed6915c3
#
_cell.length_a   1.000
_cell.length_b   1.000
_cell.length_c   1.000
_cell.angle_alpha   90.00
_cell.angle_beta   90.00
_cell.angle_gamma   90.00
#
_symmetry.space_group_name_H-M   'P 1'
#
loop_
_entity.id
_entity.type
_entity.pdbx_description
1 polymer ?
#
loop_
_entity_poly.entity_id
_entity_poly.type
_entity_poly.pdbx_seq_one_letter_code
_entity_poly.pdbx_strand_id
1 'polypeptide(L)'
;MVLAASRSRSVFFLKCNILCSPRTPCLLFSTDDSVLAEQRKPQSKPQQRKSQKEPPCSWEERLADVVTPLWRLSYEEQLEHKQNHQLRILSQLSRHQSQSFSPARGKLSFPVLSILPSPVRDGYRNKSTFSVNRGVDGNPKTVGFYVGTGRQGNIVCVNGDHLLNMPEKHKQVARCYQDFIRQSSLEPCLQFHTGGHWREVTVRTNTEGRTMAIVYFHPQSLTQEEVAVHKADLVGHFTQGPGSVCQLDSLFFQVLGFKFRISADAFFQVNQAAAEVLYGTVRDLCVPNTEEGRERRKVGANLLDVCCGTGAIGITISSRVDKVIGIELIEQAVEDARHNAAFNNVLNCEFIPGKAEVVLPGLMSQLSSTGGGLTAVVNPARAGLHPRVVRALRNQPSIRRLVYVSCKPHGEAMRNFRELCCEPDMQKKLTGDAFSPTLAVPVDMFPHTPHCELVLLFER
;
A
#
# COMPACT_ATOMS: atom_id res chain seq x y z
N MET A 1 36.99 17.98 -13.45
CA MET A 1 36.22 17.09 -14.30
C MET A 1 36.16 15.72 -13.59
N VAL A 2 35.16 15.52 -12.73
CA VAL A 2 34.97 14.27 -11.98
C VAL A 2 33.74 13.59 -12.60
N LEU A 3 34.02 12.51 -13.33
CA LEU A 3 32.99 11.64 -13.88
C LEU A 3 32.34 10.84 -12.74
N ALA A 4 31.13 11.21 -12.35
CA ALA A 4 30.28 10.40 -11.49
C ALA A 4 29.75 9.22 -12.31
N ALA A 5 30.29 8.02 -12.08
CA ALA A 5 29.76 6.79 -12.64
C ALA A 5 28.38 6.51 -12.04
N SER A 6 27.33 6.70 -12.83
CA SER A 6 25.99 6.27 -12.49
C SER A 6 25.92 4.74 -12.52
N ARG A 7 25.83 4.11 -11.33
CA ARG A 7 25.61 2.66 -11.21
C ARG A 7 24.18 2.35 -11.60
N SER A 8 23.97 1.85 -12.83
CA SER A 8 22.67 1.39 -13.31
C SER A 8 22.28 0.10 -12.59
N ARG A 9 21.03 0.05 -12.07
CA ARG A 9 20.40 -1.17 -11.59
C ARG A 9 19.69 -1.82 -12.77
N SER A 10 20.08 -3.03 -13.16
CA SER A 10 19.34 -3.79 -14.15
C SER A 10 18.26 -4.61 -13.44
N VAL A 11 17.01 -4.42 -13.83
CA VAL A 11 15.86 -5.20 -13.39
C VAL A 11 15.52 -6.16 -14.53
N PHE A 12 15.58 -7.47 -14.26
CA PHE A 12 15.09 -8.44 -15.20
C PHE A 12 13.58 -8.57 -15.03
N PHE A 13 12.85 -8.01 -15.97
CA PHE A 13 11.51 -8.51 -16.22
C PHE A 13 11.65 -9.82 -16.98
N LEU A 14 10.88 -10.83 -16.62
CA LEU A 14 10.68 -12.00 -17.46
C LEU A 14 9.90 -11.56 -18.74
N LYS A 15 10.40 -10.52 -19.37
CA LYS A 15 10.10 -9.97 -20.65
C LYS A 15 11.32 -9.27 -21.25
N CYS A 16 11.41 -9.35 -22.57
CA CYS A 16 12.46 -8.74 -23.38
C CYS A 16 12.35 -7.22 -23.48
N ASN A 17 12.53 -6.45 -22.41
CA ASN A 17 12.86 -5.04 -22.52
C ASN A 17 13.65 -4.60 -21.28
N ILE A 18 14.84 -4.10 -21.50
CA ILE A 18 15.74 -3.56 -20.48
C ILE A 18 15.30 -2.11 -20.25
N LEU A 19 14.68 -1.84 -19.12
CA LEU A 19 14.51 -0.48 -18.64
C LEU A 19 15.55 -0.21 -17.56
N CYS A 20 16.56 0.57 -17.89
CA CYS A 20 17.45 1.19 -16.91
C CYS A 20 16.69 2.35 -16.27
N SER A 21 16.27 2.23 -15.03
CA SER A 21 15.80 3.36 -14.24
C SER A 21 16.71 3.57 -13.03
N PRO A 22 17.32 4.77 -12.87
CA PRO A 22 18.01 5.10 -11.65
C PRO A 22 16.98 5.69 -10.67
N ARG A 23 16.66 4.99 -9.58
CA ARG A 23 16.21 5.60 -8.31
C ARG A 23 15.54 4.61 -7.37
N THR A 24 15.94 4.54 -6.18
CA THR A 24 15.50 5.04 -4.88
C THR A 24 16.07 4.15 -3.78
N PRO A 25 16.58 4.65 -2.67
CA PRO A 25 17.11 3.85 -1.59
C PRO A 25 15.95 3.05 -0.97
N CYS A 26 16.20 1.78 -0.81
CA CYS A 26 15.35 0.89 -0.02
C CYS A 26 15.19 1.50 1.37
N LEU A 27 14.01 2.02 1.67
CA LEU A 27 13.63 2.35 3.04
C LEU A 27 13.63 1.03 3.82
N LEU A 28 14.63 0.88 4.65
CA LEU A 28 14.64 -0.08 5.74
C LEU A 28 13.32 0.11 6.51
N PHE A 29 12.57 -0.96 6.67
CA PHE A 29 11.49 -0.99 7.63
C PHE A 29 12.08 -0.81 9.02
N SER A 30 12.12 0.43 9.48
CA SER A 30 12.28 0.77 10.87
C SER A 30 10.88 0.62 11.49
N THR A 31 10.71 -0.39 12.29
CA THR A 31 9.63 -0.48 13.26
C THR A 31 9.98 0.46 14.40
N ASP A 32 9.73 1.75 14.23
CA ASP A 32 9.71 2.69 15.35
C ASP A 32 8.34 2.64 16.03
N ASP A 33 8.15 1.62 16.85
CA ASP A 33 7.20 1.63 17.96
C ASP A 33 7.90 2.16 19.23
N SER A 34 8.42 3.39 19.15
CA SER A 34 8.91 4.10 20.34
C SER A 34 8.05 5.33 20.64
N VAL A 35 6.83 5.09 21.10
CA VAL A 35 6.06 6.10 21.83
C VAL A 35 5.33 5.38 22.95
N LEU A 36 5.95 5.38 24.12
CA LEU A 36 5.39 5.44 25.48
C LEU A 36 6.47 5.03 26.50
N ALA A 37 7.46 5.91 26.68
CA ALA A 37 8.25 5.92 27.91
C ALA A 37 7.75 7.07 28.77
N GLU A 38 6.62 6.89 29.46
CA GLU A 38 6.29 7.71 30.61
C GLU A 38 7.23 7.38 31.77
N GLN A 39 7.84 8.43 32.30
CA GLN A 39 8.69 8.43 33.46
C GLN A 39 8.00 7.74 34.64
N ARG A 40 8.47 6.55 35.04
CA ARG A 40 8.17 5.95 36.35
C ARG A 40 9.41 6.03 37.22
N LYS A 41 9.24 6.68 38.37
CA LYS A 41 10.19 6.70 39.51
C LYS A 41 10.54 5.27 39.94
N PRO A 42 11.75 5.02 40.46
CA PRO A 42 12.19 3.70 40.85
C PRO A 42 11.43 3.19 42.06
N GLN A 43 10.63 2.16 41.91
CA GLN A 43 10.11 1.34 42.99
C GLN A 43 10.88 0.02 43.06
N SER A 44 11.11 -0.39 44.31
CA SER A 44 11.78 -1.57 44.80
C SER A 44 11.73 -2.84 43.95
N LYS A 45 12.88 -3.54 43.89
CA LYS A 45 13.11 -4.81 43.24
C LYS A 45 12.05 -5.87 43.60
N PRO A 46 11.33 -6.44 42.62
CA PRO A 46 10.60 -7.68 42.83
C PRO A 46 11.53 -8.88 42.69
N GLN A 47 11.36 -9.84 43.60
CA GLN A 47 12.01 -11.12 43.59
C GLN A 47 11.87 -11.83 42.22
N GLN A 48 12.98 -12.38 41.72
CA GLN A 48 13.03 -13.22 40.54
C GLN A 48 12.11 -14.44 40.70
N ARG A 49 10.93 -14.40 40.09
CA ARG A 49 10.21 -15.61 39.72
C ARG A 49 11.02 -16.30 38.59
N LYS A 50 11.47 -17.53 38.86
CA LYS A 50 12.05 -18.40 37.83
C LYS A 50 11.03 -18.52 36.71
N SER A 51 11.26 -17.84 35.58
CA SER A 51 10.51 -18.02 34.35
C SER A 51 10.78 -19.47 33.89
N GLN A 52 9.73 -20.26 33.78
CA GLN A 52 9.76 -21.48 32.96
C GLN A 52 10.21 -21.02 31.58
N LYS A 53 11.34 -21.53 31.10
CA LYS A 53 11.80 -21.28 29.73
C LYS A 53 10.76 -21.86 28.79
N GLU A 54 9.97 -21.00 28.15
CA GLU A 54 9.19 -21.43 27.00
C GLU A 54 10.13 -22.11 25.99
N PRO A 55 9.69 -23.17 25.31
CA PRO A 55 10.51 -23.82 24.29
C PRO A 55 10.94 -22.77 23.26
N PRO A 56 12.17 -22.86 22.72
CA PRO A 56 12.67 -21.87 21.78
C PRO A 56 11.75 -21.85 20.55
N CYS A 57 11.11 -20.69 20.30
CA CYS A 57 10.25 -20.44 19.16
C CYS A 57 11.01 -20.75 17.86
N SER A 58 10.40 -21.50 16.93
CA SER A 58 11.01 -21.84 15.66
C SER A 58 11.26 -20.59 14.79
N TRP A 59 12.11 -20.72 13.77
CA TRP A 59 12.36 -19.59 12.84
C TRP A 59 11.11 -19.24 12.04
N GLU A 60 10.28 -20.23 11.71
CA GLU A 60 9.00 -20.08 11.05
C GLU A 60 8.01 -19.28 11.91
N GLU A 61 7.90 -19.61 13.20
CA GLU A 61 7.06 -18.87 14.14
C GLU A 61 7.54 -17.43 14.33
N ARG A 62 8.87 -17.23 14.44
CA ARG A 62 9.45 -15.87 14.50
C ARG A 62 9.15 -15.06 13.25
N LEU A 63 9.20 -15.70 12.07
CA LEU A 63 8.83 -15.02 10.83
C LEU A 63 7.33 -14.71 10.82
N ALA A 64 6.47 -15.65 11.24
CA ALA A 64 5.03 -15.41 11.33
C ALA A 64 4.71 -14.25 12.29
N ASP A 65 5.40 -14.18 13.43
CA ASP A 65 5.23 -13.08 14.41
C ASP A 65 5.63 -11.70 13.85
N VAL A 66 6.52 -11.65 12.85
CA VAL A 66 6.92 -10.40 12.18
C VAL A 66 5.98 -10.05 11.01
N VAL A 67 5.64 -11.03 10.17
CA VAL A 67 4.90 -10.81 8.92
C VAL A 67 3.38 -10.83 9.13
N THR A 68 2.92 -11.70 10.00
CA THR A 68 1.51 -11.95 10.30
C THR A 68 1.25 -11.99 11.81
N PRO A 69 1.53 -10.91 12.57
CA PRO A 69 1.58 -10.93 14.05
C PRO A 69 0.30 -11.46 14.75
N LEU A 70 -0.85 -11.42 14.07
CA LEU A 70 -2.12 -11.88 14.63
C LEU A 70 -2.48 -13.32 14.23
N TRP A 71 -1.55 -14.09 13.66
CA TRP A 71 -1.80 -15.41 13.10
C TRP A 71 -2.31 -16.46 14.11
N ARG A 72 -2.04 -16.24 15.42
CA ARG A 72 -2.52 -17.11 16.51
C ARG A 72 -3.94 -16.80 16.97
N LEU A 73 -4.51 -15.64 16.55
CA LEU A 73 -5.85 -15.23 16.92
C LEU A 73 -6.87 -15.76 15.92
N SER A 74 -8.08 -16.08 16.38
CA SER A 74 -9.23 -16.29 15.50
C SER A 74 -9.49 -15.04 14.67
N TYR A 75 -10.16 -15.18 13.53
CA TYR A 75 -10.42 -14.03 12.67
C TYR A 75 -11.30 -12.97 13.33
N GLU A 76 -12.25 -13.41 14.14
CA GLU A 76 -13.12 -12.55 14.94
C GLU A 76 -12.32 -11.71 15.95
N GLU A 77 -11.37 -12.33 16.66
CA GLU A 77 -10.46 -11.64 17.58
C GLU A 77 -9.54 -10.65 16.84
N GLN A 78 -9.07 -11.01 15.63
CA GLN A 78 -8.30 -10.09 14.78
C GLN A 78 -9.12 -8.85 14.42
N LEU A 79 -10.38 -8.99 14.02
CA LEU A 79 -11.29 -7.90 13.71
C LEU A 79 -11.55 -7.01 14.92
N GLU A 80 -11.81 -7.60 16.08
CA GLU A 80 -12.00 -6.86 17.34
C GLU A 80 -10.74 -6.08 17.71
N HIS A 81 -9.56 -6.71 17.62
CA HIS A 81 -8.28 -6.05 17.87
C HIS A 81 -8.11 -4.80 16.98
N LYS A 82 -8.37 -4.92 15.68
CA LYS A 82 -8.28 -3.83 14.71
C LYS A 82 -9.32 -2.75 14.96
N GLN A 83 -10.56 -3.12 15.22
CA GLN A 83 -11.64 -2.19 15.57
C GLN A 83 -11.27 -1.34 16.77
N ASN A 84 -10.82 -1.99 17.85
CA ASN A 84 -10.40 -1.32 19.08
C ASN A 84 -9.19 -0.40 18.85
N HIS A 85 -8.28 -0.78 17.95
CA HIS A 85 -7.15 0.06 17.56
C HIS A 85 -7.62 1.33 16.83
N GLN A 86 -8.52 1.20 15.85
CA GLN A 86 -9.07 2.34 15.12
C GLN A 86 -9.85 3.30 16.02
N LEU A 87 -10.67 2.79 16.95
CA LEU A 87 -11.39 3.59 17.92
C LEU A 87 -10.44 4.43 18.78
N ARG A 88 -9.32 3.84 19.24
CA ARG A 88 -8.27 4.56 19.99
C ARG A 88 -7.62 5.67 19.16
N ILE A 89 -7.33 5.43 17.88
CA ILE A 89 -6.76 6.46 17.00
C ILE A 89 -7.76 7.60 16.80
N LEU A 90 -9.01 7.28 16.45
CA LEU A 90 -10.05 8.27 16.18
C LEU A 90 -10.45 9.09 17.41
N SER A 91 -10.32 8.52 18.62
CA SER A 91 -10.53 9.27 19.86
C SER A 91 -9.59 10.48 20.01
N GLN A 92 -8.42 10.45 19.36
CA GLN A 92 -7.49 11.59 19.35
C GLN A 92 -8.00 12.74 18.48
N LEU A 93 -8.75 12.43 17.39
CA LEU A 93 -9.37 13.44 16.54
C LEU A 93 -10.53 14.13 17.28
N SER A 94 -11.41 13.36 17.90
CA SER A 94 -12.55 13.89 18.67
C SER A 94 -12.12 14.79 19.85
N ARG A 95 -11.06 14.42 20.56
CA ARG A 95 -10.52 15.28 21.65
C ARG A 95 -10.04 16.64 21.16
N HIS A 96 -9.54 16.72 19.95
CA HIS A 96 -9.07 18.00 19.38
C HIS A 96 -10.23 18.92 18.99
N GLN A 97 -11.36 18.36 18.57
CA GLN A 97 -12.58 19.11 18.23
C GLN A 97 -13.30 19.60 19.51
N SER A 98 -13.19 18.85 20.61
CA SER A 98 -13.91 19.11 21.87
C SER A 98 -13.33 20.24 22.73
N GLN A 99 -12.24 20.88 22.33
CA GLN A 99 -11.77 22.10 23.00
C GLN A 99 -12.75 23.27 22.84
N SER A 100 -13.72 23.17 21.91
CA SER A 100 -14.78 24.16 21.70
C SER A 100 -16.15 23.74 22.28
N PHE A 101 -16.40 22.45 22.55
CA PHE A 101 -17.66 21.94 23.10
C PHE A 101 -17.38 20.74 24.01
N SER A 102 -17.93 20.72 25.22
CA SER A 102 -17.72 19.69 26.25
C SER A 102 -18.55 18.42 25.97
N PRO A 103 -18.02 17.37 25.31
CA PRO A 103 -18.67 16.07 25.30
C PRO A 103 -18.19 15.22 26.48
N ALA A 104 -19.09 14.39 26.98
CA ALA A 104 -18.80 13.41 28.03
C ALA A 104 -17.55 12.61 27.67
N ARG A 105 -16.62 12.47 28.61
CA ARG A 105 -15.33 11.76 28.43
C ARG A 105 -15.55 10.39 27.78
N GLY A 106 -15.01 10.19 26.58
CA GLY A 106 -14.91 8.88 25.93
C GLY A 106 -15.82 8.64 24.72
N LYS A 107 -16.75 9.53 24.39
CA LYS A 107 -17.64 9.36 23.22
C LYS A 107 -17.03 10.04 21.97
N LEU A 108 -16.99 9.32 20.85
CA LEU A 108 -16.61 9.90 19.56
C LEU A 108 -17.67 10.88 19.08
N SER A 109 -17.25 11.97 18.42
CA SER A 109 -18.17 13.00 17.89
C SER A 109 -18.90 12.57 16.61
N PHE A 110 -18.51 11.44 16.03
CA PHE A 110 -19.09 10.87 14.82
C PHE A 110 -19.13 9.33 14.90
N PRO A 111 -20.02 8.67 14.13
CA PRO A 111 -20.13 7.21 14.13
C PRO A 111 -18.91 6.55 13.48
N VAL A 112 -18.53 5.40 14.06
CA VAL A 112 -17.55 4.47 13.49
C VAL A 112 -18.27 3.15 13.29
N LEU A 113 -18.36 2.71 12.05
CA LEU A 113 -18.98 1.44 11.72
C LEU A 113 -18.10 0.27 12.19
N SER A 114 -18.72 -0.91 12.32
CA SER A 114 -17.97 -2.14 12.51
C SER A 114 -17.03 -2.37 11.34
N ILE A 115 -15.85 -2.89 11.64
CA ILE A 115 -14.85 -3.19 10.61
C ILE A 115 -15.43 -4.14 9.57
N LEU A 116 -15.30 -3.77 8.30
CA LEU A 116 -15.72 -4.62 7.19
C LEU A 116 -14.69 -5.74 7.00
N PRO A 117 -15.11 -7.02 7.06
CA PRO A 117 -14.18 -8.14 6.96
C PRO A 117 -13.65 -8.33 5.55
N SER A 118 -12.47 -8.95 5.43
CA SER A 118 -11.95 -9.44 4.15
C SER A 118 -12.73 -10.66 3.69
N PRO A 119 -13.20 -10.72 2.44
CA PRO A 119 -13.83 -11.93 1.90
C PRO A 119 -12.87 -13.12 1.80
N VAL A 120 -11.57 -12.86 1.63
CA VAL A 120 -10.51 -13.88 1.58
C VAL A 120 -9.52 -13.62 2.70
N ARG A 121 -9.30 -14.62 3.57
CA ARG A 121 -8.47 -14.51 4.77
C ARG A 121 -7.06 -15.02 4.55
N ASP A 122 -6.92 -16.14 3.83
CA ASP A 122 -5.65 -16.82 3.57
C ASP A 122 -5.27 -16.72 2.10
N GLY A 123 -3.96 -16.72 1.83
CA GLY A 123 -3.45 -16.66 0.46
C GLY A 123 -3.88 -15.43 -0.36
N TYR A 124 -4.37 -14.40 0.30
CA TYR A 124 -4.99 -13.24 -0.37
C TYR A 124 -4.00 -12.33 -1.11
N ARG A 125 -2.71 -12.43 -0.80
CA ARG A 125 -1.71 -11.51 -1.39
C ARG A 125 -1.52 -11.79 -2.87
N ASN A 126 -1.75 -10.79 -3.68
CA ASN A 126 -1.46 -10.83 -5.11
C ASN A 126 -0.05 -10.31 -5.46
N LYS A 127 0.73 -9.87 -4.46
CA LYS A 127 2.13 -9.44 -4.61
C LYS A 127 2.93 -9.84 -3.37
N SER A 128 4.08 -10.49 -3.58
CA SER A 128 5.07 -10.77 -2.54
C SER A 128 6.47 -10.50 -3.07
N THR A 129 7.34 -9.92 -2.24
CA THR A 129 8.76 -9.70 -2.57
C THR A 129 9.60 -10.52 -1.62
N PHE A 130 10.43 -11.39 -2.17
CA PHE A 130 11.36 -12.25 -1.45
C PHE A 130 12.77 -11.73 -1.63
N SER A 131 13.53 -11.70 -0.56
CA SER A 131 14.95 -11.35 -0.57
C SER A 131 15.82 -12.60 -0.67
N VAL A 132 17.05 -12.44 -1.15
CA VAL A 132 18.07 -13.48 -1.15
C VAL A 132 19.09 -13.16 -0.07
N ASN A 133 19.32 -14.08 0.86
CA ASN A 133 20.35 -13.92 1.89
C ASN A 133 20.70 -15.28 2.53
N ARG A 134 21.59 -15.22 3.55
CA ARG A 134 22.01 -16.40 4.31
C ARG A 134 20.82 -16.99 5.07
N GLY A 135 20.54 -18.27 4.82
CA GLY A 135 19.47 -19.04 5.48
C GLY A 135 19.86 -19.54 6.88
N VAL A 136 18.94 -20.23 7.51
CA VAL A 136 19.13 -20.91 8.81
C VAL A 136 20.24 -21.96 8.71
N ASP A 137 20.35 -22.62 7.56
CA ASP A 137 21.41 -23.58 7.21
C ASP A 137 22.77 -22.94 6.88
N GLY A 138 22.84 -21.63 6.92
CA GLY A 138 24.02 -20.86 6.54
C GLY A 138 24.20 -20.67 5.03
N ASN A 139 23.33 -21.22 4.18
CA ASN A 139 23.43 -21.09 2.72
C ASN A 139 23.12 -19.65 2.29
N PRO A 140 24.02 -18.96 1.60
CA PRO A 140 23.80 -17.56 1.18
C PRO A 140 22.76 -17.42 0.05
N LYS A 141 22.39 -18.51 -0.62
CA LYS A 141 21.43 -18.57 -1.72
C LYS A 141 20.05 -19.04 -1.23
N THR A 142 19.59 -18.51 -0.10
CA THR A 142 18.26 -18.79 0.46
C THR A 142 17.32 -17.66 0.10
N VAL A 143 16.13 -18.01 -0.40
CA VAL A 143 15.07 -17.08 -0.82
C VAL A 143 13.97 -17.04 0.22
N GLY A 144 13.68 -15.86 0.76
CA GLY A 144 12.70 -15.72 1.84
C GLY A 144 12.60 -14.29 2.39
N PHE A 145 12.39 -14.22 3.69
CA PHE A 145 12.22 -12.96 4.42
C PHE A 145 13.25 -12.84 5.55
N TYR A 146 13.60 -11.63 5.88
CA TYR A 146 14.54 -11.36 6.97
C TYR A 146 13.87 -11.51 8.34
N VAL A 147 14.53 -12.25 9.22
CA VAL A 147 14.21 -12.34 10.64
C VAL A 147 15.46 -11.99 11.44
N GLY A 148 15.30 -11.19 12.48
CA GLY A 148 16.39 -10.75 13.35
C GLY A 148 16.59 -9.24 13.32
N THR A 149 17.46 -8.76 14.22
CA THR A 149 17.81 -7.34 14.33
C THR A 149 19.26 -7.15 13.88
N GLY A 150 19.52 -6.23 12.95
CA GLY A 150 20.87 -5.96 12.43
C GLY A 150 21.92 -5.56 13.47
N ARG A 151 21.51 -5.25 14.70
CA ARG A 151 22.39 -4.85 15.79
C ARG A 151 23.35 -5.94 16.29
N GLN A 152 23.08 -7.22 16.03
CA GLN A 152 23.88 -8.35 16.51
C GLN A 152 24.40 -9.25 15.40
N GLY A 153 24.28 -8.86 14.13
CA GLY A 153 24.70 -9.69 12.99
C GLY A 153 23.89 -10.98 12.81
N ASN A 154 22.74 -11.11 13.49
CA ASN A 154 21.90 -12.32 13.52
C ASN A 154 20.69 -12.24 12.58
N ILE A 155 20.80 -11.53 11.45
CA ILE A 155 19.77 -11.55 10.41
C ILE A 155 19.87 -12.87 9.66
N VAL A 156 18.76 -13.59 9.62
CA VAL A 156 18.60 -14.86 8.92
C VAL A 156 17.49 -14.74 7.90
N CYS A 157 17.68 -15.32 6.72
CA CYS A 157 16.66 -15.46 5.70
C CYS A 157 15.86 -16.74 5.94
N VAL A 158 14.56 -16.62 6.13
CA VAL A 158 13.64 -17.73 6.38
C VAL A 158 12.64 -17.82 5.24
N ASN A 159 12.39 -19.01 4.71
CA ASN A 159 11.39 -19.20 3.68
C ASN A 159 9.98 -18.84 4.20
N GLY A 160 9.07 -18.48 3.29
CA GLY A 160 7.72 -18.06 3.64
C GLY A 160 6.66 -19.14 3.51
N ASP A 161 7.03 -20.41 3.44
CA ASP A 161 6.11 -21.51 3.12
C ASP A 161 4.95 -21.68 4.11
N HIS A 162 5.18 -21.33 5.38
CA HIS A 162 4.18 -21.40 6.46
C HIS A 162 3.30 -20.16 6.58
N LEU A 163 3.60 -19.06 5.86
CA LEU A 163 2.84 -17.82 5.97
C LEU A 163 1.43 -17.98 5.39
N LEU A 164 0.42 -17.67 6.21
CA LEU A 164 -0.99 -17.86 5.86
C LEU A 164 -1.48 -16.85 4.80
N ASN A 165 -0.99 -15.63 4.81
CA ASN A 165 -1.41 -14.58 3.89
C ASN A 165 -0.87 -14.73 2.46
N MET A 166 0.04 -15.68 2.24
CA MET A 166 0.73 -15.87 0.96
C MET A 166 0.14 -17.03 0.17
N PRO A 167 -0.24 -16.84 -1.12
CA PRO A 167 -0.74 -17.92 -1.95
C PRO A 167 0.36 -18.92 -2.30
N GLU A 168 -0.02 -20.20 -2.48
CA GLU A 168 0.91 -21.28 -2.77
C GLU A 168 1.73 -21.02 -4.05
N LYS A 169 1.15 -20.36 -5.05
CA LYS A 169 1.86 -20.00 -6.27
C LYS A 169 3.08 -19.12 -6.02
N HIS A 170 3.00 -18.16 -5.07
CA HIS A 170 4.15 -17.32 -4.72
C HIS A 170 5.26 -18.15 -4.03
N LYS A 171 4.88 -19.09 -3.18
CA LYS A 171 5.82 -20.02 -2.52
C LYS A 171 6.53 -20.90 -3.55
N GLN A 172 5.81 -21.43 -4.53
CA GLN A 172 6.37 -22.23 -5.64
C GLN A 172 7.38 -21.43 -6.45
N VAL A 173 7.06 -20.16 -6.81
CA VAL A 173 7.97 -19.28 -7.56
C VAL A 173 9.22 -18.98 -6.75
N ALA A 174 9.09 -18.73 -5.43
CA ALA A 174 10.23 -18.48 -4.56
C ALA A 174 11.16 -19.70 -4.45
N ARG A 175 10.59 -20.92 -4.32
CA ARG A 175 11.37 -22.17 -4.34
C ARG A 175 12.06 -22.37 -5.69
N CYS A 176 11.34 -22.20 -6.79
CA CYS A 176 11.91 -22.30 -8.14
C CYS A 176 13.07 -21.33 -8.35
N TYR A 177 12.94 -20.08 -7.88
CA TYR A 177 14.02 -19.10 -7.93
C TYR A 177 15.21 -19.50 -7.04
N GLN A 178 14.95 -20.03 -5.86
CA GLN A 178 16.01 -20.54 -4.97
C GLN A 178 16.79 -21.69 -5.62
N ASP A 179 16.11 -22.65 -6.25
CA ASP A 179 16.74 -23.77 -6.93
C ASP A 179 17.62 -23.27 -8.09
N PHE A 180 17.14 -22.30 -8.85
CA PHE A 180 17.91 -21.66 -9.90
C PHE A 180 19.18 -20.98 -9.39
N ILE A 181 19.07 -20.12 -8.37
CA ILE A 181 20.26 -19.37 -7.88
C ILE A 181 21.27 -20.29 -7.19
N ARG A 182 20.83 -21.41 -6.60
CA ARG A 182 21.73 -22.42 -6.03
C ARG A 182 22.57 -23.11 -7.08
N GLN A 183 22.05 -23.30 -8.29
CA GLN A 183 22.77 -23.88 -9.43
C GLN A 183 23.60 -22.84 -10.18
N SER A 184 23.28 -21.57 -10.06
CA SER A 184 24.01 -20.48 -10.72
C SER A 184 25.45 -20.36 -10.20
N SER A 185 26.40 -20.12 -11.11
CA SER A 185 27.79 -19.79 -10.79
C SER A 185 27.94 -18.39 -10.17
N LEU A 186 26.92 -17.54 -10.30
CA LEU A 186 26.94 -16.17 -9.78
C LEU A 186 26.49 -16.14 -8.32
N GLU A 187 27.20 -15.34 -7.52
CA GLU A 187 26.89 -15.18 -6.11
C GLU A 187 25.75 -14.19 -5.85
N PRO A 188 25.00 -14.35 -4.74
CA PRO A 188 23.95 -13.43 -4.36
C PRO A 188 24.51 -12.09 -3.85
N CYS A 189 23.78 -11.02 -4.08
CA CYS A 189 24.08 -9.69 -3.55
C CYS A 189 23.54 -9.59 -2.11
N LEU A 190 24.33 -10.02 -1.14
CA LEU A 190 23.97 -10.00 0.28
C LEU A 190 23.94 -8.56 0.84
N GLN A 191 24.91 -7.76 0.43
CA GLN A 191 25.01 -6.34 0.76
C GLN A 191 25.54 -5.56 -0.45
N PHE A 192 25.08 -4.35 -0.65
CA PHE A 192 25.44 -3.54 -1.82
C PHE A 192 26.95 -3.34 -2.03
N HIS A 193 27.69 -3.24 -0.94
CA HIS A 193 29.14 -2.97 -0.96
C HIS A 193 30.00 -4.24 -1.05
N THR A 194 29.41 -5.43 -0.86
CA THR A 194 30.15 -6.70 -0.91
C THR A 194 30.12 -7.38 -2.27
N GLY A 195 29.35 -6.82 -3.21
CA GLY A 195 29.18 -7.42 -4.53
C GLY A 195 28.09 -8.49 -4.59
N GLY A 196 28.13 -9.31 -5.65
CA GLY A 196 27.11 -10.32 -5.96
C GLY A 196 26.04 -9.81 -6.91
N HIS A 197 25.27 -10.73 -7.47
CA HIS A 197 24.38 -10.47 -8.59
C HIS A 197 22.89 -10.67 -8.26
N TRP A 198 22.50 -11.85 -7.74
CA TRP A 198 21.11 -12.21 -7.44
C TRP A 198 20.64 -11.55 -6.15
N ARG A 199 19.49 -10.86 -6.20
CA ARG A 199 19.04 -10.07 -5.06
C ARG A 199 17.65 -10.40 -4.55
N GLU A 200 16.63 -10.05 -5.30
CA GLU A 200 15.24 -10.13 -4.89
C GLU A 200 14.39 -10.70 -6.03
N VAL A 201 13.28 -11.33 -5.68
CA VAL A 201 12.24 -11.64 -6.64
C VAL A 201 10.90 -11.12 -6.13
N THR A 202 10.21 -10.33 -6.95
CA THR A 202 8.83 -9.94 -6.71
C THR A 202 7.91 -10.80 -7.57
N VAL A 203 6.94 -11.44 -6.92
CA VAL A 203 5.93 -12.27 -7.57
C VAL A 203 4.59 -11.56 -7.53
N ARG A 204 3.90 -11.50 -8.67
CA ARG A 204 2.51 -11.04 -8.77
C ARG A 204 1.66 -12.12 -9.39
N THR A 205 0.47 -12.35 -8.85
CA THR A 205 -0.49 -13.34 -9.36
C THR A 205 -1.89 -12.74 -9.35
N ASN A 206 -2.64 -12.91 -10.43
CA ASN A 206 -4.06 -12.54 -10.47
C ASN A 206 -4.96 -13.72 -10.07
N THR A 207 -6.26 -13.49 -10.00
CA THR A 207 -7.27 -14.53 -9.65
C THR A 207 -7.41 -15.63 -10.69
N GLU A 208 -6.93 -15.42 -11.93
CA GLU A 208 -6.87 -16.45 -12.97
C GLU A 208 -5.63 -17.35 -12.85
N GLY A 209 -4.77 -17.12 -11.84
CA GLY A 209 -3.52 -17.86 -11.64
C GLY A 209 -2.38 -17.42 -12.58
N ARG A 210 -2.57 -16.39 -13.41
CA ARG A 210 -1.48 -15.83 -14.21
C ARG A 210 -0.46 -15.18 -13.30
N THR A 211 0.79 -15.52 -13.49
CA THR A 211 1.88 -15.15 -12.57
C THR A 211 3.00 -14.45 -13.31
N MET A 212 3.45 -13.34 -12.76
CA MET A 212 4.61 -12.58 -13.21
C MET A 212 5.68 -12.63 -12.13
N ALA A 213 6.92 -12.96 -12.48
CA ALA A 213 8.09 -12.82 -11.62
C ALA A 213 8.99 -11.69 -12.12
N ILE A 214 9.41 -10.83 -11.20
CA ILE A 214 10.29 -9.69 -11.45
C ILE A 214 11.55 -9.95 -10.63
N VAL A 215 12.65 -10.27 -11.29
CA VAL A 215 13.93 -10.56 -10.66
C VAL A 215 14.82 -9.34 -10.68
N TYR A 216 15.35 -8.98 -9.51
CA TYR A 216 16.31 -7.89 -9.36
C TYR A 216 17.72 -8.46 -9.38
N PHE A 217 18.50 -7.97 -10.32
CA PHE A 217 19.84 -8.44 -10.62
C PHE A 217 20.83 -7.28 -10.72
N HIS A 218 22.02 -7.47 -10.18
CA HIS A 218 23.12 -6.52 -10.32
C HIS A 218 24.14 -7.02 -11.35
N PRO A 219 24.26 -6.38 -12.52
CA PRO A 219 25.17 -6.85 -13.56
C PRO A 219 26.65 -6.64 -13.19
N GLN A 220 26.97 -5.64 -12.36
CA GLN A 220 28.33 -5.28 -11.96
C GLN A 220 29.28 -5.14 -13.14
N SER A 221 30.27 -6.04 -13.27
CA SER A 221 31.26 -6.06 -14.34
C SER A 221 30.86 -6.92 -15.55
N LEU A 222 29.69 -7.58 -15.49
CA LEU A 222 29.22 -8.41 -16.62
C LEU A 222 28.90 -7.55 -17.84
N THR A 223 29.27 -8.06 -19.01
CA THR A 223 28.87 -7.47 -20.29
C THR A 223 27.38 -7.66 -20.55
N GLN A 224 26.83 -6.95 -21.53
CA GLN A 224 25.42 -7.10 -21.89
C GLN A 224 25.10 -8.50 -22.43
N GLU A 225 26.04 -9.12 -23.12
CA GLU A 225 25.95 -10.47 -23.66
C GLU A 225 25.91 -11.51 -22.52
N GLU A 226 26.80 -11.39 -21.53
CA GLU A 226 26.78 -12.27 -20.34
C GLU A 226 25.47 -12.13 -19.54
N VAL A 227 25.02 -10.89 -19.35
CA VAL A 227 23.71 -10.61 -18.73
C VAL A 227 22.57 -11.26 -19.52
N ALA A 228 22.60 -11.23 -20.86
CA ALA A 228 21.59 -11.84 -21.71
C ALA A 228 21.58 -13.38 -21.58
N VAL A 229 22.75 -14.02 -21.45
CA VAL A 229 22.85 -15.46 -21.20
C VAL A 229 22.20 -15.83 -19.87
N HIS A 230 22.57 -15.19 -18.76
CA HIS A 230 21.97 -15.47 -17.46
C HIS A 230 20.47 -15.20 -17.41
N LYS A 231 19.99 -14.20 -18.17
CA LYS A 231 18.57 -13.94 -18.34
C LYS A 231 17.86 -15.07 -19.09
N ALA A 232 18.47 -15.59 -20.18
CA ALA A 232 17.91 -16.69 -20.94
C ALA A 232 17.81 -17.97 -20.12
N ASP A 233 18.84 -18.27 -19.33
CA ASP A 233 18.87 -19.43 -18.41
C ASP A 233 17.76 -19.31 -17.36
N LEU A 234 17.60 -18.12 -16.76
CA LEU A 234 16.54 -17.83 -15.80
C LEU A 234 15.15 -18.02 -16.40
N VAL A 235 14.92 -17.47 -17.61
CA VAL A 235 13.66 -17.62 -18.35
C VAL A 235 13.39 -19.10 -18.66
N GLY A 236 14.39 -19.83 -19.15
CA GLY A 236 14.26 -21.27 -19.43
C GLY A 236 13.86 -22.06 -18.19
N HIS A 237 14.51 -21.79 -17.04
CA HIS A 237 14.21 -22.45 -15.77
C HIS A 237 12.78 -22.18 -15.30
N PHE A 238 12.32 -20.95 -15.36
CA PHE A 238 10.96 -20.57 -14.96
C PHE A 238 9.86 -21.07 -15.92
N THR A 239 10.14 -21.22 -17.19
CA THR A 239 9.14 -21.68 -18.15
C THR A 239 8.95 -23.20 -18.16
N GLN A 240 9.93 -23.96 -17.66
CA GLN A 240 9.95 -25.43 -17.69
C GLN A 240 9.65 -26.07 -16.33
N GLY A 241 9.67 -25.31 -15.23
CA GLY A 241 9.54 -25.83 -13.86
C GLY A 241 8.12 -25.76 -13.29
N PRO A 242 7.91 -26.39 -12.11
CA PRO A 242 6.63 -26.34 -11.39
C PRO A 242 6.27 -24.92 -10.93
N GLY A 243 7.26 -24.03 -10.84
CA GLY A 243 7.09 -22.61 -10.57
C GLY A 243 6.83 -21.77 -11.82
N SER A 244 6.40 -22.39 -12.93
CA SER A 244 6.26 -21.71 -14.24
C SER A 244 5.52 -20.38 -14.12
N VAL A 245 6.11 -19.35 -14.76
CA VAL A 245 5.56 -18.00 -14.83
C VAL A 245 5.33 -17.61 -16.29
N CYS A 246 4.32 -16.77 -16.52
CA CYS A 246 4.06 -16.26 -17.84
C CYS A 246 5.03 -15.11 -18.17
N GLN A 247 5.48 -15.03 -19.41
CA GLN A 247 6.17 -13.84 -19.92
C GLN A 247 5.13 -12.75 -20.19
N LEU A 248 4.94 -11.87 -19.20
CA LEU A 248 3.94 -10.81 -19.25
C LEU A 248 4.57 -9.46 -18.91
N ASP A 249 4.15 -8.40 -19.62
CA ASP A 249 4.52 -7.02 -19.30
C ASP A 249 3.74 -6.48 -18.13
N SER A 250 2.51 -6.98 -18.00
CA SER A 250 1.51 -6.53 -17.08
C SER A 250 0.56 -7.67 -16.77
N LEU A 251 -0.07 -7.59 -15.61
CA LEU A 251 -1.16 -8.47 -15.23
C LEU A 251 -2.47 -7.67 -15.27
N PHE A 252 -3.56 -8.37 -15.61
CA PHE A 252 -4.90 -7.83 -15.49
C PHE A 252 -5.55 -8.32 -14.20
N PHE A 253 -6.12 -7.38 -13.45
CA PHE A 253 -6.91 -7.63 -12.24
C PHE A 253 -8.33 -7.16 -12.47
N GLN A 254 -9.31 -7.90 -11.98
CA GLN A 254 -10.71 -7.50 -12.05
C GLN A 254 -11.17 -6.98 -10.69
N VAL A 255 -11.75 -5.78 -10.63
CA VAL A 255 -12.28 -5.17 -9.40
C VAL A 255 -13.59 -4.47 -9.73
N LEU A 256 -14.67 -4.81 -9.02
CA LEU A 256 -16.02 -4.26 -9.22
C LEU A 256 -16.49 -4.29 -10.69
N GLY A 257 -16.16 -5.36 -11.40
CA GLY A 257 -16.49 -5.55 -12.82
C GLY A 257 -15.57 -4.88 -13.83
N PHE A 258 -14.64 -4.03 -13.40
CA PHE A 258 -13.64 -3.38 -14.25
C PHE A 258 -12.34 -4.19 -14.30
N LYS A 259 -11.67 -4.18 -15.46
CA LYS A 259 -10.36 -4.80 -15.63
C LYS A 259 -9.25 -3.75 -15.59
N PHE A 260 -8.24 -3.99 -14.76
CA PHE A 260 -7.11 -3.11 -14.56
C PHE A 260 -5.82 -3.78 -15.02
N ARG A 261 -5.14 -3.16 -15.98
CA ARG A 261 -3.76 -3.49 -16.32
C ARG A 261 -2.85 -2.90 -15.27
N ILE A 262 -1.98 -3.72 -14.70
CA ILE A 262 -1.02 -3.33 -13.68
C ILE A 262 0.38 -3.66 -14.18
N SER A 263 1.17 -2.64 -14.42
CA SER A 263 2.59 -2.75 -14.78
C SER A 263 3.40 -3.30 -13.60
N ALA A 264 4.59 -3.83 -13.87
CA ALA A 264 5.43 -4.50 -12.88
C ALA A 264 5.69 -3.66 -11.61
N ASP A 265 6.00 -2.37 -11.78
CA ASP A 265 6.34 -1.46 -10.68
C ASP A 265 5.13 -0.69 -10.13
N ALA A 266 3.96 -0.75 -10.79
CA ALA A 266 2.77 -0.03 -10.36
C ALA A 266 2.26 -0.53 -9.01
N PHE A 267 1.76 0.40 -8.20
CA PHE A 267 1.03 0.05 -6.98
C PHE A 267 -0.36 -0.50 -7.33
N PHE A 268 -0.73 -1.57 -6.67
CA PHE A 268 -2.09 -2.08 -6.64
C PHE A 268 -2.35 -2.73 -5.29
N GLN A 269 -3.60 -2.72 -4.80
CA GLN A 269 -3.97 -3.31 -3.52
C GLN A 269 -3.64 -4.80 -3.50
N VAL A 270 -2.94 -5.25 -2.45
CA VAL A 270 -2.42 -6.63 -2.37
C VAL A 270 -3.47 -7.69 -2.09
N ASN A 271 -4.65 -7.30 -1.63
CA ASN A 271 -5.82 -8.14 -1.41
C ASN A 271 -6.93 -7.67 -2.34
N GLN A 272 -7.12 -8.37 -3.46
CA GLN A 272 -8.08 -7.98 -4.49
C GLN A 272 -9.52 -8.03 -3.97
N ALA A 273 -9.90 -9.09 -3.24
CA ALA A 273 -11.25 -9.24 -2.72
C ALA A 273 -11.61 -8.16 -1.69
N ALA A 274 -10.69 -7.83 -0.80
CA ALA A 274 -10.89 -6.73 0.15
C ALA A 274 -10.82 -5.35 -0.53
N ALA A 275 -10.09 -5.21 -1.65
CA ALA A 275 -10.09 -3.98 -2.44
C ALA A 275 -11.47 -3.68 -3.06
N GLU A 276 -12.24 -4.71 -3.43
CA GLU A 276 -13.63 -4.53 -3.87
C GLU A 276 -14.52 -3.99 -2.76
N VAL A 277 -14.35 -4.48 -1.53
CA VAL A 277 -15.06 -3.95 -0.35
C VAL A 277 -14.65 -2.50 -0.09
N LEU A 278 -13.35 -2.20 -0.13
CA LEU A 278 -12.83 -0.85 0.07
C LEU A 278 -13.36 0.13 -0.98
N TYR A 279 -13.23 -0.20 -2.27
CA TYR A 279 -13.63 0.69 -3.36
C TYR A 279 -15.14 0.83 -3.47
N GLY A 280 -15.89 -0.24 -3.16
CA GLY A 280 -17.36 -0.18 -3.00
C GLY A 280 -17.76 0.80 -1.90
N THR A 281 -17.13 0.72 -0.74
CA THR A 281 -17.35 1.65 0.39
C THR A 281 -17.01 3.10 -0.01
N VAL A 282 -15.85 3.32 -0.64
CA VAL A 282 -15.44 4.66 -1.10
C VAL A 282 -16.43 5.21 -2.11
N ARG A 283 -16.86 4.40 -3.09
CA ARG A 283 -17.87 4.76 -4.11
C ARG A 283 -19.18 5.22 -3.47
N ASP A 284 -19.70 4.45 -2.52
CA ASP A 284 -20.96 4.72 -1.88
C ASP A 284 -20.89 5.96 -0.95
N LEU A 285 -19.72 6.23 -0.37
CA LEU A 285 -19.48 7.46 0.40
C LEU A 285 -19.26 8.68 -0.50
N CYS A 286 -18.64 8.55 -1.67
CA CYS A 286 -18.45 9.65 -2.61
C CYS A 286 -19.79 10.08 -3.24
N VAL A 287 -20.59 9.11 -3.67
CA VAL A 287 -21.88 9.33 -4.33
C VAL A 287 -22.91 8.37 -3.74
N PRO A 288 -23.62 8.76 -2.68
CA PRO A 288 -24.65 7.92 -2.07
C PRO A 288 -25.74 7.54 -3.07
N ASN A 289 -26.21 6.30 -2.97
CA ASN A 289 -27.39 5.85 -3.72
C ASN A 289 -28.60 6.69 -3.31
N THR A 290 -29.47 7.01 -4.27
CA THR A 290 -30.78 7.58 -3.97
C THR A 290 -31.65 6.53 -3.27
N GLU A 291 -32.64 6.96 -2.43
CA GLU A 291 -33.53 6.09 -1.66
C GLU A 291 -34.27 5.02 -2.50
N GLU A 292 -34.37 5.20 -3.81
CA GLU A 292 -35.02 4.27 -4.75
C GLU A 292 -34.13 3.11 -5.23
N GLY A 293 -32.90 2.96 -4.71
CA GLY A 293 -31.99 1.84 -5.04
C GLY A 293 -31.51 1.79 -6.51
N ARG A 294 -31.84 2.77 -7.32
CA ARG A 294 -31.38 2.87 -8.71
C ARG A 294 -30.07 3.64 -8.76
N GLU A 295 -29.07 3.05 -9.40
CA GLU A 295 -27.80 3.75 -9.74
C GLU A 295 -28.13 4.88 -10.72
N ARG A 296 -28.44 6.08 -10.20
CA ARG A 296 -28.61 7.27 -11.04
C ARG A 296 -27.33 8.11 -10.99
N ARG A 297 -26.83 8.43 -12.18
CA ARG A 297 -25.80 9.44 -12.35
C ARG A 297 -26.28 10.76 -11.76
N LYS A 298 -25.53 11.32 -10.80
CA LYS A 298 -25.85 12.62 -10.21
C LYS A 298 -25.42 13.71 -11.20
N VAL A 299 -26.34 14.31 -11.90
CA VAL A 299 -26.08 15.38 -12.88
C VAL A 299 -25.39 16.55 -12.19
N GLY A 300 -24.30 17.05 -12.77
CA GLY A 300 -23.48 18.12 -12.24
C GLY A 300 -22.49 17.70 -11.16
N ALA A 301 -22.32 16.39 -10.88
CA ALA A 301 -21.35 15.90 -9.90
C ALA A 301 -20.00 15.56 -10.54
N ASN A 302 -18.94 16.14 -10.03
CA ASN A 302 -17.56 15.84 -10.43
C ASN A 302 -16.80 15.16 -9.30
N LEU A 303 -15.88 14.27 -9.64
CA LEU A 303 -14.97 13.60 -8.71
C LEU A 303 -13.53 14.06 -8.94
N LEU A 304 -12.88 14.45 -7.87
CA LEU A 304 -11.44 14.67 -7.84
C LEU A 304 -10.78 13.52 -7.09
N ASP A 305 -9.95 12.71 -7.79
CA ASP A 305 -9.22 11.56 -7.24
C ASP A 305 -7.73 11.94 -7.07
N VAL A 306 -7.31 12.25 -5.84
CA VAL A 306 -5.95 12.68 -5.53
C VAL A 306 -5.11 11.51 -5.07
N CYS A 307 -3.95 11.32 -5.68
CA CYS A 307 -3.11 10.11 -5.59
C CYS A 307 -3.85 8.89 -6.17
N CYS A 308 -4.34 9.04 -7.40
CA CYS A 308 -5.25 8.08 -8.03
C CYS A 308 -4.56 6.77 -8.46
N GLY A 309 -3.23 6.68 -8.47
CA GLY A 309 -2.48 5.51 -8.91
C GLY A 309 -2.87 5.11 -10.34
N THR A 310 -3.26 3.84 -10.51
CA THR A 310 -3.71 3.29 -11.81
C THR A 310 -5.18 3.61 -12.12
N GLY A 311 -5.78 4.58 -11.43
CA GLY A 311 -7.14 5.06 -11.66
C GLY A 311 -8.25 4.21 -11.06
N ALA A 312 -7.93 3.25 -10.19
CA ALA A 312 -8.89 2.24 -9.74
C ALA A 312 -10.13 2.85 -9.04
N ILE A 313 -9.94 3.80 -8.13
CA ILE A 313 -11.07 4.46 -7.43
C ILE A 313 -11.91 5.28 -8.42
N GLY A 314 -11.27 6.18 -9.16
CA GLY A 314 -11.97 7.06 -10.10
C GLY A 314 -12.75 6.29 -11.17
N ILE A 315 -12.17 5.27 -11.78
CA ILE A 315 -12.82 4.43 -12.80
C ILE A 315 -14.03 3.69 -12.22
N THR A 316 -13.94 3.15 -11.00
CA THR A 316 -15.07 2.42 -10.38
C THR A 316 -16.24 3.34 -9.98
N ILE A 317 -16.00 4.64 -9.87
CA ILE A 317 -17.04 5.66 -9.54
C ILE A 317 -17.58 6.35 -10.81
N SER A 318 -16.89 6.23 -11.93
CA SER A 318 -17.14 7.00 -13.17
C SER A 318 -18.58 6.95 -13.68
N SER A 319 -19.28 5.82 -13.50
CA SER A 319 -20.69 5.67 -13.91
C SER A 319 -21.67 6.55 -13.12
N ARG A 320 -21.25 7.03 -11.93
CA ARG A 320 -22.10 7.81 -11.01
C ARG A 320 -21.85 9.32 -11.07
N VAL A 321 -20.85 9.78 -11.83
CA VAL A 321 -20.43 11.18 -11.92
C VAL A 321 -20.32 11.65 -13.36
N ASP A 322 -20.35 12.96 -13.58
CA ASP A 322 -20.19 13.52 -14.93
C ASP A 322 -18.71 13.47 -15.38
N LYS A 323 -17.80 13.78 -14.49
CA LYS A 323 -16.37 13.79 -14.77
C LYS A 323 -15.57 13.31 -13.57
N VAL A 324 -14.52 12.54 -13.86
CA VAL A 324 -13.46 12.15 -12.90
C VAL A 324 -12.18 12.85 -13.33
N ILE A 325 -11.50 13.49 -12.38
CA ILE A 325 -10.17 14.07 -12.57
C ILE A 325 -9.22 13.41 -11.58
N GLY A 326 -8.30 12.58 -12.09
CA GLY A 326 -7.28 11.90 -11.30
C GLY A 326 -5.94 12.63 -11.35
N ILE A 327 -5.25 12.72 -10.21
CA ILE A 327 -3.89 13.28 -10.12
C ILE A 327 -2.97 12.23 -9.52
N GLU A 328 -1.86 11.95 -10.20
CA GLU A 328 -0.87 10.97 -9.75
C GLU A 328 0.55 11.44 -10.07
N LEU A 329 1.46 11.19 -9.13
CA LEU A 329 2.86 11.59 -9.27
C LEU A 329 3.64 10.74 -10.28
N ILE A 330 3.33 9.44 -10.32
CA ILE A 330 4.08 8.44 -11.10
C ILE A 330 3.51 8.37 -12.52
N GLU A 331 4.27 8.85 -13.50
CA GLU A 331 3.82 8.94 -14.90
C GLU A 331 3.37 7.60 -15.46
N GLN A 332 4.09 6.50 -15.17
CA GLN A 332 3.70 5.15 -15.59
C GLN A 332 2.34 4.73 -15.01
N ALA A 333 2.02 5.13 -13.78
CA ALA A 333 0.71 4.84 -13.19
C ALA A 333 -0.41 5.66 -13.87
N VAL A 334 -0.12 6.89 -14.32
CA VAL A 334 -1.04 7.71 -15.11
C VAL A 334 -1.29 7.07 -16.49
N GLU A 335 -0.25 6.55 -17.14
CA GLU A 335 -0.40 5.80 -18.39
C GLU A 335 -1.25 4.54 -18.21
N ASP A 336 -1.00 3.77 -17.13
CA ASP A 336 -1.84 2.64 -16.78
C ASP A 336 -3.29 3.08 -16.52
N ALA A 337 -3.52 4.20 -15.81
CA ALA A 337 -4.86 4.73 -15.55
C ALA A 337 -5.61 5.11 -16.84
N ARG A 338 -4.94 5.78 -17.78
CA ARG A 338 -5.49 6.12 -19.09
C ARG A 338 -5.83 4.87 -19.91
N HIS A 339 -4.92 3.90 -19.91
CA HIS A 339 -5.13 2.61 -20.55
C HIS A 339 -6.33 1.86 -19.93
N ASN A 340 -6.41 1.85 -18.60
CA ASN A 340 -7.49 1.18 -17.87
C ASN A 340 -8.86 1.82 -18.16
N ALA A 341 -8.94 3.16 -18.19
CA ALA A 341 -10.17 3.85 -18.57
C ALA A 341 -10.59 3.49 -20.00
N ALA A 342 -9.68 3.57 -20.97
CA ALA A 342 -9.94 3.22 -22.36
C ALA A 342 -10.35 1.74 -22.52
N PHE A 343 -9.66 0.82 -21.85
CA PHE A 343 -9.94 -0.62 -21.89
C PHE A 343 -11.33 -0.98 -21.36
N ASN A 344 -11.82 -0.22 -20.38
CA ASN A 344 -13.17 -0.39 -19.81
C ASN A 344 -14.23 0.50 -20.47
N ASN A 345 -13.94 1.16 -21.59
CA ASN A 345 -14.83 2.11 -22.28
C ASN A 345 -15.33 3.25 -21.37
N VAL A 346 -14.49 3.70 -20.43
CA VAL A 346 -14.79 4.83 -19.54
C VAL A 346 -14.22 6.10 -20.18
N LEU A 347 -15.11 6.99 -20.65
CA LEU A 347 -14.76 8.17 -21.44
C LEU A 347 -14.71 9.47 -20.64
N ASN A 348 -15.21 9.46 -19.41
CA ASN A 348 -15.35 10.65 -18.57
C ASN A 348 -14.24 10.77 -17.49
N CYS A 349 -13.14 10.03 -17.63
CA CYS A 349 -11.98 10.12 -16.77
C CYS A 349 -10.82 10.86 -17.46
N GLU A 350 -10.25 11.83 -16.77
CA GLU A 350 -9.03 12.55 -17.14
C GLU A 350 -7.96 12.30 -16.07
N PHE A 351 -6.73 11.93 -16.49
CA PHE A 351 -5.64 11.67 -15.56
C PHE A 351 -4.46 12.58 -15.85
N ILE A 352 -4.01 13.31 -14.81
CA ILE A 352 -2.99 14.36 -14.87
C ILE A 352 -1.73 13.87 -14.13
N PRO A 353 -0.58 13.76 -14.81
CA PRO A 353 0.68 13.44 -14.14
C PRO A 353 1.23 14.66 -13.41
N GLY A 354 1.69 14.47 -12.18
CA GLY A 354 2.40 15.49 -11.44
C GLY A 354 2.18 15.45 -9.93
N LYS A 355 2.96 16.27 -9.24
CA LYS A 355 2.82 16.46 -7.79
C LYS A 355 1.50 17.17 -7.49
N ALA A 356 0.66 16.55 -6.65
CA ALA A 356 -0.66 17.10 -6.30
C ALA A 356 -0.56 18.54 -5.74
N GLU A 357 0.47 18.85 -4.94
CA GLU A 357 0.72 20.18 -4.38
C GLU A 357 1.08 21.24 -5.43
N VAL A 358 1.40 20.83 -6.65
CA VAL A 358 1.70 21.72 -7.79
C VAL A 358 0.50 21.82 -8.72
N VAL A 359 -0.15 20.70 -9.02
CA VAL A 359 -1.26 20.62 -9.99
C VAL A 359 -2.55 21.23 -9.42
N LEU A 360 -2.90 20.89 -8.17
CA LEU A 360 -4.19 21.28 -7.56
C LEU A 360 -4.48 22.79 -7.57
N PRO A 361 -3.56 23.70 -7.23
CA PRO A 361 -3.89 25.14 -7.19
C PRO A 361 -4.40 25.69 -8.52
N GLY A 362 -3.79 25.29 -9.64
CA GLY A 362 -4.24 25.67 -10.97
C GLY A 362 -5.56 25.02 -11.37
N LEU A 363 -5.74 23.75 -11.05
CA LEU A 363 -6.95 23.00 -11.34
C LEU A 363 -8.17 23.53 -10.57
N MET A 364 -8.00 23.92 -9.28
CA MET A 364 -9.08 24.44 -8.44
C MET A 364 -9.68 25.73 -9.00
N SER A 365 -8.87 26.61 -9.58
CA SER A 365 -9.37 27.84 -10.22
C SER A 365 -10.26 27.54 -11.44
N GLN A 366 -9.94 26.52 -12.20
CA GLN A 366 -10.74 26.09 -13.36
C GLN A 366 -12.07 25.43 -12.92
N LEU A 367 -12.03 24.59 -11.87
CA LEU A 367 -13.20 23.90 -11.37
C LEU A 367 -14.19 24.83 -10.65
N SER A 368 -13.73 25.94 -10.09
CA SER A 368 -14.61 26.94 -9.47
C SER A 368 -15.59 27.58 -10.45
N SER A 369 -15.27 27.61 -11.74
CA SER A 369 -16.09 28.23 -12.79
C SER A 369 -17.20 27.34 -13.34
N THR A 370 -17.20 26.04 -13.04
CA THR A 370 -18.11 25.06 -13.67
C THR A 370 -19.44 24.85 -12.93
N GLY A 371 -19.66 25.44 -11.77
CA GLY A 371 -20.96 25.50 -11.05
C GLY A 371 -21.48 24.15 -10.50
N GLY A 372 -20.81 23.03 -10.74
CA GLY A 372 -21.21 21.69 -10.29
C GLY A 372 -20.68 21.34 -8.90
N GLY A 373 -21.33 20.37 -8.23
CA GLY A 373 -20.84 19.80 -6.98
C GLY A 373 -19.53 19.03 -7.19
N LEU A 374 -18.53 19.27 -6.33
CA LEU A 374 -17.24 18.57 -6.37
C LEU A 374 -17.07 17.69 -5.13
N THR A 375 -16.92 16.39 -5.34
CA THR A 375 -16.50 15.44 -4.30
C THR A 375 -15.03 15.16 -4.49
N ALA A 376 -14.27 15.15 -3.39
CA ALA A 376 -12.87 14.76 -3.44
C ALA A 376 -12.68 13.38 -2.76
N VAL A 377 -11.87 12.53 -3.36
CA VAL A 377 -11.32 11.34 -2.72
C VAL A 377 -9.80 11.44 -2.69
N VAL A 378 -9.20 11.05 -1.59
CA VAL A 378 -7.75 11.06 -1.43
C VAL A 378 -7.28 9.72 -0.87
N ASN A 379 -6.28 9.11 -1.50
CA ASN A 379 -5.68 7.86 -1.07
C ASN A 379 -4.15 8.00 -1.04
N PRO A 380 -3.59 8.80 -0.14
CA PRO A 380 -2.16 9.08 -0.10
C PRO A 380 -1.34 7.89 0.41
N ALA A 381 -0.04 7.91 0.12
CA ALA A 381 0.93 7.05 0.76
C ALA A 381 0.96 7.27 2.30
N ARG A 382 1.67 6.39 3.03
CA ARG A 382 1.80 6.44 4.51
C ARG A 382 2.25 7.79 5.08
N ALA A 383 2.92 8.62 4.29
CA ALA A 383 3.34 9.97 4.66
C ALA A 383 2.18 11.00 4.70
N GLY A 384 0.95 10.60 4.37
CA GLY A 384 -0.19 11.51 4.29
C GLY A 384 -0.09 12.50 3.13
N LEU A 385 -0.96 13.51 3.14
CA LEU A 385 -0.98 14.58 2.15
C LEU A 385 0.02 15.69 2.49
N HIS A 386 0.65 16.24 1.46
CA HIS A 386 1.45 17.44 1.60
C HIS A 386 0.59 18.62 2.09
N PRO A 387 1.09 19.52 2.96
CA PRO A 387 0.27 20.64 3.52
C PRO A 387 -0.36 21.57 2.47
N ARG A 388 0.26 21.72 1.30
CA ARG A 388 -0.32 22.50 0.19
C ARG A 388 -1.55 21.82 -0.42
N VAL A 389 -1.59 20.48 -0.44
CA VAL A 389 -2.75 19.71 -0.89
C VAL A 389 -3.91 19.88 0.09
N VAL A 390 -3.64 19.72 1.39
CA VAL A 390 -4.64 19.93 2.45
C VAL A 390 -5.25 21.34 2.33
N ARG A 391 -4.40 22.38 2.14
CA ARG A 391 -4.85 23.75 1.91
C ARG A 391 -5.74 23.90 0.68
N ALA A 392 -5.33 23.32 -0.44
CA ALA A 392 -6.09 23.42 -1.68
C ALA A 392 -7.49 22.81 -1.52
N LEU A 393 -7.59 21.63 -0.91
CA LEU A 393 -8.86 20.95 -0.63
C LEU A 393 -9.71 21.75 0.36
N ARG A 394 -9.10 22.24 1.45
CA ARG A 394 -9.77 22.97 2.52
C ARG A 394 -10.33 24.31 2.03
N ASN A 395 -9.58 25.03 1.21
CA ASN A 395 -9.94 26.37 0.76
C ASN A 395 -10.88 26.37 -0.46
N GLN A 396 -11.17 25.21 -1.05
CA GLN A 396 -12.07 25.10 -2.21
C GLN A 396 -13.53 24.94 -1.75
N PRO A 397 -14.38 25.98 -1.85
CA PRO A 397 -15.74 25.94 -1.30
C PRO A 397 -16.68 24.97 -2.03
N SER A 398 -16.39 24.62 -3.30
CA SER A 398 -17.19 23.65 -4.06
C SER A 398 -17.00 22.22 -3.57
N ILE A 399 -15.92 21.89 -2.83
CA ILE A 399 -15.75 20.58 -2.21
C ILE A 399 -16.56 20.55 -0.92
N ARG A 400 -17.74 19.94 -0.98
CA ARG A 400 -18.61 19.75 0.18
C ARG A 400 -18.40 18.41 0.85
N ARG A 401 -17.81 17.44 0.14
CA ARG A 401 -17.59 16.07 0.58
C ARG A 401 -16.18 15.64 0.22
N LEU A 402 -15.47 15.09 1.22
CA LEU A 402 -14.10 14.57 1.09
C LEU A 402 -14.03 13.18 1.72
N VAL A 403 -13.67 12.16 0.95
CA VAL A 403 -13.41 10.81 1.41
C VAL A 403 -11.89 10.59 1.51
N TYR A 404 -11.41 10.32 2.70
CA TYR A 404 -9.99 10.06 2.96
C TYR A 404 -9.75 8.58 3.25
N VAL A 405 -8.95 7.92 2.43
CA VAL A 405 -8.52 6.52 2.62
C VAL A 405 -7.13 6.53 3.23
N SER A 406 -6.90 5.72 4.28
CA SER A 406 -5.60 5.68 4.97
C SER A 406 -5.29 4.32 5.56
N CYS A 407 -4.16 3.72 5.14
CA CYS A 407 -3.59 2.53 5.78
C CYS A 407 -2.85 2.85 7.10
N LYS A 408 -2.57 4.13 7.37
CA LYS A 408 -1.88 4.60 8.58
C LYS A 408 -2.52 5.90 9.07
N PRO A 409 -3.70 5.84 9.72
CA PRO A 409 -4.48 7.03 10.11
C PRO A 409 -3.86 7.83 11.27
N HIS A 410 -2.81 7.34 11.92
CA HIS A 410 -2.01 8.05 12.91
C HIS A 410 -0.80 8.78 12.25
N GLY A 411 -0.11 9.62 13.01
CA GLY A 411 1.03 10.39 12.48
C GLY A 411 0.59 11.50 11.52
N GLU A 412 1.16 11.53 10.31
CA GLU A 412 0.91 12.59 9.34
C GLU A 412 -0.54 12.63 8.82
N ALA A 413 -1.20 11.49 8.64
CA ALA A 413 -2.61 11.47 8.27
C ALA A 413 -3.47 12.12 9.38
N MET A 414 -3.18 11.86 10.66
CA MET A 414 -3.86 12.52 11.78
C MET A 414 -3.64 14.05 11.76
N ARG A 415 -2.45 14.52 11.37
CA ARG A 415 -2.21 15.96 11.15
C ARG A 415 -3.10 16.50 10.05
N ASN A 416 -3.21 15.80 8.93
CA ASN A 416 -4.11 16.19 7.84
C ASN A 416 -5.57 16.26 8.31
N PHE A 417 -6.04 15.28 9.11
CA PHE A 417 -7.40 15.30 9.65
C PHE A 417 -7.65 16.54 10.53
N ARG A 418 -6.69 16.88 11.39
CA ARG A 418 -6.79 18.07 12.25
C ARG A 418 -6.82 19.37 11.43
N GLU A 419 -5.96 19.49 10.39
CA GLU A 419 -5.93 20.64 9.51
C GLU A 419 -7.20 20.77 8.66
N LEU A 420 -7.85 19.67 8.29
CA LEU A 420 -9.14 19.70 7.63
C LEU A 420 -10.26 20.17 8.56
N CYS A 421 -10.19 19.88 9.86
CA CYS A 421 -11.25 20.12 10.84
C CYS A 421 -11.06 21.38 11.70
N CYS A 422 -9.86 21.98 11.75
CA CYS A 422 -9.62 23.13 12.60
C CYS A 422 -10.37 24.38 12.12
N GLU A 423 -10.61 25.32 13.02
CA GLU A 423 -11.07 26.67 12.65
C GLU A 423 -10.13 27.31 11.62
N PRO A 424 -10.60 28.33 10.87
CA PRO A 424 -9.73 29.06 9.95
C PRO A 424 -8.44 29.52 10.62
N ASP A 425 -7.29 29.26 9.99
CA ASP A 425 -5.96 29.59 10.49
C ASP A 425 -5.18 30.34 9.42
N MET A 426 -5.08 31.67 9.58
CA MET A 426 -4.41 32.56 8.63
C MET A 426 -2.91 32.26 8.53
N GLN A 427 -2.27 31.83 9.63
CA GLN A 427 -0.83 31.49 9.64
C GLN A 427 -0.55 30.27 8.78
N LYS A 428 -1.45 29.29 8.82
CA LYS A 428 -1.39 28.10 7.97
C LYS A 428 -2.03 28.30 6.59
N LYS A 429 -2.62 29.47 6.34
CA LYS A 429 -3.38 29.79 5.11
C LYS A 429 -4.57 28.84 4.89
N LEU A 430 -5.23 28.43 5.96
CA LEU A 430 -6.47 27.66 5.98
C LEU A 430 -7.65 28.64 6.14
N THR A 431 -8.19 29.10 5.02
CA THR A 431 -9.20 30.19 5.00
C THR A 431 -10.61 29.69 4.72
N GLY A 432 -10.75 28.46 4.19
CA GLY A 432 -12.06 27.87 3.89
C GLY A 432 -12.77 27.34 5.14
N ASP A 433 -14.06 27.00 5.03
CA ASP A 433 -14.85 26.43 6.10
C ASP A 433 -14.27 25.06 6.58
N ALA A 434 -14.37 24.78 7.87
CA ALA A 434 -13.94 23.53 8.44
C ALA A 434 -14.76 22.35 7.90
N PHE A 435 -14.07 21.25 7.64
CA PHE A 435 -14.74 19.96 7.46
C PHE A 435 -15.07 19.35 8.84
N SER A 436 -16.16 18.61 8.90
CA SER A 436 -16.49 17.77 10.04
C SER A 436 -16.39 16.32 9.64
N PRO A 437 -15.73 15.45 10.40
CA PRO A 437 -15.80 14.02 10.16
C PRO A 437 -17.21 13.55 10.49
N THR A 438 -17.87 12.87 9.56
CA THR A 438 -19.26 12.43 9.70
C THR A 438 -19.42 10.93 9.76
N LEU A 439 -18.45 10.16 9.24
CA LEU A 439 -18.47 8.70 9.28
C LEU A 439 -17.07 8.12 9.14
N ALA A 440 -16.76 7.08 9.89
CA ALA A 440 -15.57 6.27 9.72
C ALA A 440 -15.91 4.81 9.45
N VAL A 441 -15.25 4.20 8.47
CA VAL A 441 -15.45 2.80 8.08
C VAL A 441 -14.06 2.12 8.00
N PRO A 442 -13.69 1.31 9.00
CA PRO A 442 -12.50 0.46 8.90
C PRO A 442 -12.76 -0.71 7.94
N VAL A 443 -11.76 -1.08 7.14
CA VAL A 443 -11.82 -2.22 6.20
C VAL A 443 -10.61 -3.12 6.42
N ASP A 444 -10.84 -4.41 6.66
CA ASP A 444 -9.75 -5.37 6.83
C ASP A 444 -9.14 -5.77 5.48
N MET A 445 -8.15 -4.99 5.05
CA MET A 445 -7.35 -5.28 3.84
C MET A 445 -6.27 -6.34 4.08
N PHE A 446 -5.89 -6.59 5.34
CA PHE A 446 -4.68 -7.34 5.69
C PHE A 446 -4.92 -8.35 6.82
N PRO A 447 -5.74 -9.42 6.60
CA PRO A 447 -5.89 -10.50 7.57
C PRO A 447 -4.56 -11.00 8.13
N HIS A 448 -4.56 -11.48 9.37
CA HIS A 448 -3.39 -11.92 10.16
C HIS A 448 -2.41 -10.82 10.55
N THR A 449 -2.66 -9.56 10.21
CA THR A 449 -1.82 -8.42 10.59
C THR A 449 -2.61 -7.38 11.39
N PRO A 450 -1.97 -6.51 12.20
CA PRO A 450 -2.67 -5.45 12.92
C PRO A 450 -3.13 -4.29 12.02
N HIS A 451 -2.77 -4.32 10.74
CA HIS A 451 -3.09 -3.26 9.79
C HIS A 451 -4.53 -3.36 9.28
N CYS A 452 -5.16 -2.22 9.05
CA CYS A 452 -6.40 -2.11 8.30
C CYS A 452 -6.42 -0.78 7.54
N GLU A 453 -7.27 -0.67 6.52
CA GLU A 453 -7.56 0.61 5.88
C GLU A 453 -8.68 1.31 6.63
N LEU A 454 -8.57 2.62 6.78
CA LEU A 454 -9.62 3.48 7.33
C LEU A 454 -10.17 4.35 6.20
N VAL A 455 -11.48 4.32 5.99
CA VAL A 455 -12.19 5.27 5.14
C VAL A 455 -12.89 6.27 6.06
N LEU A 456 -12.53 7.54 5.94
CA LEU A 456 -13.08 8.63 6.76
C LEU A 456 -13.78 9.65 5.86
N LEU A 457 -15.08 9.86 6.11
CA LEU A 457 -15.89 10.84 5.41
C LEU A 457 -15.86 12.16 6.17
N PHE A 458 -15.55 13.23 5.45
CA PHE A 458 -15.62 14.60 5.91
C PHE A 458 -16.64 15.37 5.09
N GLU A 459 -17.47 16.18 5.75
CA GLU A 459 -18.50 17.02 5.11
C GLU A 459 -18.49 18.43 5.71
N ARG A 460 -19.01 19.41 4.92
CA ARG A 460 -19.21 20.79 5.36
C ARG A 460 -20.37 21.46 4.61
#